data_a8973f850605957bba9ad6823d876ccb
#
_entry.id   a8973f850605957bba9ad6823d876ccb
#
_cell.length_a   1.000
_cell.length_b   1.000
_cell.length_c   1.000
_cell.angle_alpha   90.00
_cell.angle_beta   90.00
_cell.angle_gamma   90.00
#
_symmetry.space_group_name_H-M   'P 1'
#
loop_
_entity.id
_entity.type
_entity.pdbx_description
1 polymer ?
#
loop_
_entity_poly.entity_id
_entity_poly.type
_entity_poly.pdbx_seq_one_letter_code
_entity_poly.pdbx_strand_id
1 'polypeptide(L)'
;MDKWIPVSERLPNKNQWVLITTEDYQKPIEIMRYQGIRTGLHNIGNGGWEQYDYPSWTSGHGDIQSYHPKAWMPLPKPYEPQESEE
;
A
#
# COMPACT_ATOMS: atom_id res chain seq x y z
N MET A 1 6.19 -16.88 9.48
CA MET A 1 7.03 -16.41 8.37
C MET A 1 6.23 -15.51 7.47
N ASP A 2 6.67 -14.31 7.33
CA ASP A 2 5.92 -13.33 6.58
C ASP A 2 6.14 -13.51 5.10
N LYS A 3 5.06 -13.41 4.37
CA LYS A 3 5.09 -13.52 2.92
C LYS A 3 4.47 -12.29 2.33
N TRP A 4 4.98 -11.89 1.17
CA TRP A 4 4.37 -10.83 0.42
C TRP A 4 3.03 -11.28 -0.13
N ILE A 5 2.04 -10.44 0.02
CA ILE A 5 0.68 -10.71 -0.45
C ILE A 5 0.44 -9.83 -1.66
N PRO A 6 0.23 -10.42 -2.84
CA PRO A 6 -0.04 -9.59 -4.02
C PRO A 6 -1.30 -8.75 -3.81
N VAL A 7 -1.24 -7.49 -4.21
CA VAL A 7 -2.42 -6.63 -4.09
C VAL A 7 -3.56 -7.13 -4.96
N SER A 8 -3.25 -7.89 -6.01
CA SER A 8 -4.29 -8.48 -6.84
C SER A 8 -5.00 -9.61 -6.15
N GLU A 9 -4.40 -10.16 -5.10
CA GLU A 9 -5.02 -11.25 -4.36
C GLU A 9 -5.82 -10.74 -3.19
N ARG A 10 -5.26 -9.81 -2.42
CA ARG A 10 -5.92 -9.30 -1.23
C ARG A 10 -5.34 -7.94 -0.88
N LEU A 11 -6.16 -7.07 -0.33
CA LEU A 11 -5.73 -5.77 0.14
C LEU A 11 -5.73 -5.73 1.66
N PRO A 12 -4.93 -4.83 2.27
CA PRO A 12 -4.95 -4.70 3.72
C PRO A 12 -6.27 -4.13 4.21
N ASN A 13 -6.43 -4.10 5.52
CA ASN A 13 -7.55 -3.41 6.11
C ASN A 13 -7.37 -1.92 5.95
N LYS A 14 -8.50 -1.21 5.82
CA LYS A 14 -8.44 0.24 5.68
C LYS A 14 -7.74 0.84 6.89
N ASN A 15 -6.86 1.79 6.63
CA ASN A 15 -6.06 2.49 7.64
C ASN A 15 -4.99 1.64 8.29
N GLN A 16 -4.70 0.49 7.73
CA GLN A 16 -3.65 -0.38 8.25
C GLN A 16 -2.30 0.06 7.68
N TRP A 17 -1.31 0.17 8.53
CA TRP A 17 0.06 0.41 8.10
C TRP A 17 0.72 -0.90 7.72
N VAL A 18 1.37 -0.92 6.59
CA VAL A 18 1.96 -2.14 6.06
C VAL A 18 3.24 -1.80 5.33
N LEU A 19 4.06 -2.82 5.12
CA LEU A 19 5.16 -2.72 4.16
C LEU A 19 4.60 -2.97 2.78
N ILE A 20 5.09 -2.23 1.81
CA ILE A 20 4.73 -2.46 0.42
C ILE A 20 5.98 -2.57 -0.42
N THR A 21 5.85 -3.23 -1.55
CA THR A 21 6.92 -3.31 -2.51
C THR A 21 6.40 -2.78 -3.85
N THR A 22 7.25 -2.02 -4.53
CA THR A 22 6.89 -1.38 -5.78
C THR A 22 7.88 -1.78 -6.85
N GLU A 23 7.62 -1.28 -8.05
CA GLU A 23 8.56 -1.48 -9.16
C GLU A 23 9.67 -0.44 -9.17
N ASP A 24 9.59 0.53 -8.28
CA ASP A 24 10.62 1.57 -8.22
C ASP A 24 11.85 0.99 -7.53
N TYR A 25 12.89 0.72 -8.31
CA TYR A 25 14.07 0.08 -7.74
C TYR A 25 14.88 1.04 -6.87
N GLN A 26 14.56 2.33 -6.86
CA GLN A 26 15.20 3.25 -5.94
C GLN A 26 14.54 3.20 -4.57
N LYS A 27 13.28 2.85 -4.52
CA LYS A 27 12.54 2.72 -3.28
C LYS A 27 11.68 1.47 -3.35
N PRO A 28 12.32 0.31 -3.39
CA PRO A 28 11.56 -0.92 -3.62
C PRO A 28 10.67 -1.32 -2.46
N ILE A 29 10.95 -0.85 -1.25
CA ILE A 29 10.17 -1.20 -0.07
C ILE A 29 9.90 0.07 0.70
N GLU A 30 8.62 0.27 1.06
CA GLU A 30 8.22 1.42 1.84
C GLU A 30 7.14 1.03 2.82
N ILE A 31 6.97 1.87 3.84
CA ILE A 31 5.88 1.72 4.80
C ILE A 31 4.78 2.66 4.37
N MET A 32 3.59 2.12 4.16
CA MET A 32 2.45 2.93 3.75
C MET A 32 1.21 2.51 4.50
N ARG A 33 0.26 3.42 4.55
CA ARG A 33 -1.05 3.14 5.11
C ARG A 33 -2.04 2.97 3.98
N TYR A 34 -2.80 1.89 4.03
CA TYR A 34 -3.82 1.65 3.02
C TYR A 34 -5.04 2.47 3.37
N GLN A 35 -5.53 3.24 2.41
CA GLN A 35 -6.66 4.15 2.64
C GLN A 35 -7.97 3.64 2.08
N GLY A 36 -7.97 2.47 1.49
CA GLY A 36 -9.18 1.92 0.93
C GLY A 36 -9.28 2.19 -0.56
N ILE A 37 -10.40 1.85 -1.10
CA ILE A 37 -10.65 2.00 -2.54
C ILE A 37 -11.19 3.39 -2.79
N ARG A 38 -10.63 4.06 -3.77
CA ARG A 38 -11.10 5.37 -4.21
C ARG A 38 -11.55 5.27 -5.65
N THR A 39 -12.43 6.18 -6.02
CA THR A 39 -12.95 6.24 -7.37
C THR A 39 -12.36 7.45 -8.08
N GLY A 40 -11.83 7.20 -9.26
CA GLY A 40 -11.29 8.26 -10.10
C GLY A 40 -11.99 8.30 -11.43
N LEU A 41 -11.62 9.27 -12.23
CA LEU A 41 -12.13 9.42 -13.57
C LEU A 41 -10.95 9.50 -14.53
N HIS A 42 -11.10 8.89 -15.70
CA HIS A 42 -10.12 9.10 -16.74
C HIS A 42 -10.80 9.33 -18.06
N ASN A 43 -10.14 10.06 -18.91
CA ASN A 43 -10.66 10.48 -20.21
C ASN A 43 -10.50 9.33 -21.19
N ILE A 44 -11.61 8.92 -21.80
CA ILE A 44 -11.58 7.83 -22.76
C ILE A 44 -11.69 8.34 -24.19
N GLY A 45 -11.59 9.68 -24.38
CA GLY A 45 -11.66 10.25 -25.71
C GLY A 45 -13.06 10.74 -26.04
N ASN A 46 -13.16 11.54 -27.09
CA ASN A 46 -14.42 12.06 -27.59
C ASN A 46 -15.24 12.76 -26.51
N GLY A 47 -14.58 13.37 -25.56
CA GLY A 47 -15.26 14.07 -24.47
C GLY A 47 -15.87 13.18 -23.44
N GLY A 48 -15.58 11.88 -23.47
CA GLY A 48 -16.12 10.95 -22.51
C GLY A 48 -15.21 10.74 -21.32
N TRP A 49 -15.81 10.31 -20.23
CA TRP A 49 -15.10 10.01 -19.00
C TRP A 49 -15.58 8.67 -18.47
N GLU A 50 -14.68 7.92 -17.88
CA GLU A 50 -14.99 6.63 -17.32
C GLU A 50 -14.52 6.58 -15.88
N GLN A 51 -15.38 6.06 -15.01
CA GLN A 51 -15.03 5.86 -13.61
C GLN A 51 -14.22 4.58 -13.46
N TYR A 52 -13.28 4.63 -12.51
CA TYR A 52 -12.50 3.45 -12.17
C TYR A 52 -12.19 3.49 -10.69
N ASP A 53 -12.07 2.31 -10.10
CA ASP A 53 -11.73 2.17 -8.70
C ASP A 53 -10.28 1.77 -8.59
N TYR A 54 -9.61 2.30 -7.56
CA TYR A 54 -8.20 2.00 -7.38
C TYR A 54 -7.88 2.00 -5.88
N PRO A 55 -6.94 1.15 -5.45
CA PRO A 55 -6.49 1.20 -4.06
C PRO A 55 -5.66 2.44 -3.83
N SER A 56 -5.89 3.08 -2.70
CA SER A 56 -5.20 4.33 -2.36
C SER A 56 -4.27 4.09 -1.19
N TRP A 57 -3.07 4.65 -1.28
CA TRP A 57 -2.03 4.46 -0.29
C TRP A 57 -1.46 5.80 0.11
N THR A 58 -1.04 5.93 1.37
CA THR A 58 -0.46 7.16 1.88
C THR A 58 0.81 6.83 2.63
N SER A 59 1.87 7.55 2.33
CA SER A 59 3.10 7.46 3.10
C SER A 59 3.09 8.53 4.18
N GLY A 60 4.15 8.55 5.00
CA GLY A 60 4.29 9.61 5.97
C GLY A 60 4.51 10.97 5.35
N HIS A 61 4.73 11.02 4.05
CA HIS A 61 4.99 12.27 3.33
C HIS A 61 3.83 12.69 2.45
N GLY A 62 2.67 12.04 2.58
CA GLY A 62 1.50 12.41 1.79
C GLY A 62 1.09 11.33 0.85
N ASP A 63 0.11 11.66 0.01
CA ASP A 63 -0.41 10.70 -0.95
C ASP A 63 0.63 10.37 -2.00
N ILE A 64 0.81 9.10 -2.26
CA ILE A 64 1.72 8.66 -3.30
C ILE A 64 0.92 7.86 -4.30
N GLN A 65 0.26 8.56 -5.18
CA GLN A 65 -0.55 7.91 -6.19
C GLN A 65 0.29 7.39 -7.34
N SER A 66 1.50 7.92 -7.47
CA SER A 66 2.39 7.48 -8.55
C SER A 66 3.03 6.14 -8.26
N TYR A 67 2.97 5.68 -7.02
CA TYR A 67 3.50 4.37 -6.70
C TYR A 67 2.42 3.35 -6.93
N HIS A 68 2.81 2.25 -7.54
CA HIS A 68 1.89 1.16 -7.81
C HIS A 68 2.36 -0.05 -7.01
N PRO A 69 1.94 -0.16 -5.74
CA PRO A 69 2.38 -1.30 -4.96
C PRO A 69 1.99 -2.60 -5.62
N LYS A 70 2.91 -3.53 -5.66
CA LYS A 70 2.68 -4.85 -6.22
C LYS A 70 2.24 -5.83 -5.16
N ALA A 71 2.77 -5.69 -3.95
CA ALA A 71 2.48 -6.60 -2.86
C ALA A 71 2.69 -5.88 -1.56
N TRP A 72 2.13 -6.45 -0.51
CA TRP A 72 2.23 -5.88 0.83
C TRP A 72 2.38 -6.99 1.83
N MET A 73 2.79 -6.62 3.04
CA MET A 73 2.81 -7.55 4.16
C MET A 73 2.67 -6.75 5.45
N PRO A 74 2.14 -7.38 6.50
CA PRO A 74 2.01 -6.69 7.78
C PRO A 74 3.36 -6.27 8.31
N LEU A 75 3.35 -5.16 9.08
CA LEU A 75 4.57 -4.72 9.73
C LEU A 75 4.98 -5.74 10.78
N PRO A 76 6.28 -5.97 10.96
CA PRO A 76 6.72 -6.81 12.07
C PRO A 76 6.44 -6.09 13.38
N LYS A 77 6.30 -6.89 14.43
CA LYS A 77 6.10 -6.30 15.74
C LYS A 77 7.37 -5.59 16.17
N PRO A 78 7.22 -4.46 16.86
CA PRO A 78 8.40 -3.81 17.41
C PRO A 78 9.10 -4.70 18.42
N TYR A 79 10.39 -4.49 18.57
CA TYR A 79 11.16 -5.22 19.57
C TYR A 79 10.63 -4.86 20.97
N GLU A 80 10.40 -5.86 21.77
CA GLU A 80 9.94 -5.66 23.14
C GLU A 80 10.85 -6.44 24.06
N PRO A 81 11.62 -5.76 24.91
CA PRO A 81 12.47 -6.49 25.86
C PRO A 81 11.60 -7.29 26.80
N GLN A 82 12.03 -8.51 27.08
CA GLN A 82 11.31 -9.34 28.02
C GLN A 82 11.90 -9.15 29.41
N GLU A 83 11.04 -9.11 30.40
CA GLU A 83 11.52 -8.89 31.74
C GLU A 83 12.45 -9.98 32.23
N SER A 84 12.26 -11.17 31.71
CA SER A 84 13.08 -12.29 32.16
C SER A 84 14.45 -12.29 31.54
N GLU A 85 14.76 -11.32 30.71
CA GLU A 85 16.04 -11.28 30.03
C GLU A 85 17.03 -10.38 30.69
N GLU A 86 17.14 -10.36 31.92
CA GLU A 86 18.07 -9.43 32.54
C GLU A 86 19.44 -9.93 32.75
#